data_76a12cc31655df25066b3a959b711cf0
#
_entry.id   76a12cc31655df25066b3a959b711cf0
#
_cell.length_a   1.000
_cell.length_b   1.000
_cell.length_c   1.000
_cell.angle_alpha   90.00
_cell.angle_beta   90.00
_cell.angle_gamma   90.00
#
_symmetry.space_group_name_H-M   'P 1'
#
loop_
_entity.id
_entity.type
_entity.pdbx_description
1 polymer ?
#
loop_
_entity_poly.entity_id
_entity_poly.type
_entity_poly.pdbx_seq_one_letter_code
_entity_poly.pdbx_strand_id
1 'polypeptide(L)'
;MKLYVVRHGETVWNELHKVQGEADIPLAENGILLAEKTGEALKNVPFDLCFTSPLVRARKTAELILAKQQREVPVIEDKRIQEINFGALEGVICFNDAHEYLNPEMEKFFTDPWKFKRPKHGEN
;
A
#
# COMPACT_ATOMS: atom_id res chain seq x y z
N MET A 1 13.34 15.82 14.87
CA MET A 1 12.12 15.24 14.25
C MET A 1 12.36 13.77 13.95
N LYS A 2 11.41 12.89 14.25
CA LYS A 2 11.45 11.47 13.88
C LYS A 2 10.34 11.21 12.86
N LEU A 3 10.67 10.51 11.79
CA LEU A 3 9.74 10.11 10.73
C LEU A 3 9.57 8.59 10.75
N TYR A 4 8.33 8.14 10.82
CA TYR A 4 7.96 6.74 10.67
C TYR A 4 7.26 6.55 9.32
N VAL A 5 7.75 5.65 8.51
CA VAL A 5 7.15 5.29 7.23
C VAL A 5 6.58 3.89 7.34
N VAL A 6 5.28 3.77 7.09
CA VAL A 6 4.56 2.50 7.22
C VAL A 6 3.88 2.19 5.89
N ARG A 7 4.11 1.00 5.37
CA ARG A 7 3.37 0.48 4.23
C ARG A 7 2.01 -0.04 4.72
N HIS A 8 0.97 0.13 3.88
CA HIS A 8 -0.35 -0.45 4.16
C HIS A 8 -0.28 -1.97 4.34
N GLY A 9 -1.24 -2.53 5.06
CA GLY A 9 -1.40 -3.97 5.23
C GLY A 9 -1.78 -4.68 3.92
N GLU A 10 -1.79 -6.02 3.98
CA GLU A 10 -2.13 -6.87 2.84
C GLU A 10 -3.58 -6.67 2.39
N THR A 11 -3.80 -6.69 1.08
CA THR A 11 -5.13 -6.61 0.45
C THR A 11 -5.45 -7.93 -0.24
N VAL A 12 -6.71 -8.13 -0.61
CA VAL A 12 -7.13 -9.31 -1.40
C VAL A 12 -6.37 -9.39 -2.74
N TRP A 13 -6.06 -8.26 -3.35
CA TRP A 13 -5.26 -8.23 -4.58
C TRP A 13 -3.80 -8.63 -4.34
N ASN A 14 -3.24 -8.33 -3.17
CA ASN A 14 -1.91 -8.85 -2.81
C ASN A 14 -1.93 -10.38 -2.69
N GLU A 15 -2.94 -10.94 -2.02
CA GLU A 15 -3.11 -12.40 -1.89
C GLU A 15 -3.26 -13.09 -3.26
N LEU A 16 -3.91 -12.42 -4.22
CA LEU A 16 -4.11 -12.92 -5.57
C LEU A 16 -2.95 -12.57 -6.53
N HIS A 17 -1.88 -11.97 -6.03
CA HIS A 17 -0.71 -11.54 -6.82
C HIS A 17 -1.06 -10.59 -7.97
N LYS A 18 -2.10 -9.77 -7.79
CA LYS A 18 -2.54 -8.78 -8.77
C LYS A 18 -1.79 -7.47 -8.63
N VAL A 19 -1.51 -6.85 -9.76
CA VAL A 19 -0.95 -5.49 -9.81
C VAL A 19 -1.94 -4.52 -9.18
N GLN A 20 -1.46 -3.77 -8.20
CA GLN A 20 -2.27 -2.84 -7.44
C GLN A 20 -1.56 -1.48 -7.36
N GLY A 21 -2.15 -0.48 -7.99
CA GLY A 21 -1.71 0.90 -7.94
C GLY A 21 -2.82 1.80 -7.39
N GLU A 22 -3.43 2.62 -8.23
CA GLU A 22 -4.54 3.50 -7.84
C GLU A 22 -5.85 2.78 -7.52
N ALA A 23 -6.01 1.51 -7.92
CA ALA A 23 -7.22 0.75 -7.60
C ALA A 23 -7.49 0.78 -6.09
N ASP A 24 -8.70 1.18 -5.70
CA ASP A 24 -9.07 1.42 -4.30
C ASP A 24 -9.56 0.13 -3.63
N ILE A 25 -8.63 -0.78 -3.41
CA ILE A 25 -8.87 -2.11 -2.85
C ILE A 25 -8.70 -2.07 -1.33
N PRO A 26 -9.68 -2.58 -0.56
CA PRO A 26 -9.60 -2.61 0.89
C PRO A 26 -8.58 -3.63 1.41
N LEU A 27 -8.21 -3.50 2.69
CA LEU A 27 -7.38 -4.47 3.38
C LEU A 27 -8.09 -5.83 3.44
N ALA A 28 -7.31 -6.90 3.27
CA ALA A 28 -7.71 -8.25 3.66
C ALA A 28 -7.67 -8.41 5.19
N GLU A 29 -8.25 -9.48 5.70
CA GLU A 29 -8.27 -9.77 7.14
C GLU A 29 -6.88 -9.76 7.76
N ASN A 30 -5.91 -10.41 7.10
CA ASN A 30 -4.51 -10.42 7.54
C ASN A 30 -3.89 -9.02 7.58
N GLY A 31 -4.24 -8.15 6.64
CA GLY A 31 -3.78 -6.77 6.62
C GLY A 31 -4.32 -5.96 7.78
N ILE A 32 -5.58 -6.17 8.14
CA ILE A 32 -6.21 -5.56 9.31
C ILE A 32 -5.52 -6.02 10.60
N LEU A 33 -5.34 -7.33 10.78
CA LEU A 33 -4.67 -7.89 11.95
C LEU A 33 -3.23 -7.37 12.11
N LEU A 34 -2.49 -7.28 11.01
CA LEU A 34 -1.12 -6.76 11.04
C LEU A 34 -1.10 -5.27 11.41
N ALA A 35 -2.01 -4.48 10.88
CA ALA A 35 -2.13 -3.06 11.23
C ALA A 35 -2.47 -2.86 12.72
N GLU A 36 -3.37 -3.68 13.27
CA GLU A 36 -3.68 -3.66 14.70
C GLU A 36 -2.48 -4.03 15.57
N LYS A 37 -1.73 -5.07 15.20
CA LYS A 37 -0.49 -5.46 15.89
C LYS A 37 0.58 -4.37 15.81
N THR A 38 0.71 -3.72 14.66
CA THR A 38 1.63 -2.60 14.47
C THR A 38 1.22 -1.43 15.39
N GLY A 39 -0.05 -1.12 15.45
CA GLY A 39 -0.60 -0.11 16.36
C GLY A 39 -0.29 -0.42 17.81
N GLU A 40 -0.47 -1.66 18.25
CA GLU A 40 -0.13 -2.10 19.61
C GLU A 40 1.37 -1.96 19.90
N ALA A 41 2.23 -2.32 18.95
CA ALA A 41 3.68 -2.17 19.08
C ALA A 41 4.12 -0.69 19.16
N LEU A 42 3.39 0.20 18.51
CA LEU A 42 3.70 1.64 18.43
C LEU A 42 2.89 2.50 19.43
N LYS A 43 2.08 1.90 20.29
CA LYS A 43 1.15 2.64 21.16
C LYS A 43 1.82 3.64 22.11
N ASN A 44 3.07 3.40 22.48
CA ASN A 44 3.86 4.28 23.34
C ASN A 44 4.75 5.26 22.58
N VAL A 45 4.74 5.23 21.26
CA VAL A 45 5.40 6.23 20.42
C VAL A 45 4.44 7.40 20.22
N PRO A 46 4.76 8.60 20.75
CA PRO A 46 3.84 9.74 20.67
C PRO A 46 3.90 10.38 19.27
N PHE A 47 2.95 10.05 18.41
CA PHE A 47 2.83 10.70 17.12
C PHE A 47 2.14 12.07 17.23
N ASP A 48 2.65 13.06 16.52
CA ASP A 48 2.10 14.41 16.48
C ASP A 48 1.19 14.62 15.28
N LEU A 49 1.47 13.94 14.16
CA LEU A 49 0.79 14.12 12.89
C LEU A 49 0.93 12.85 12.04
N CYS A 50 -0.09 12.53 11.28
CA CYS A 50 -0.09 11.45 10.31
C CYS A 50 -0.45 11.97 8.92
N PHE A 51 0.36 11.63 7.93
CA PHE A 51 0.00 11.77 6.52
C PHE A 51 -0.36 10.41 5.95
N THR A 52 -1.40 10.33 5.16
CA THR A 52 -1.84 9.09 4.52
C THR A 52 -2.23 9.32 3.06
N SER A 53 -1.99 8.32 2.23
CA SER A 53 -2.61 8.25 0.90
C SER A 53 -4.14 8.24 1.05
N PRO A 54 -4.90 8.80 0.10
CA PRO A 54 -6.36 8.77 0.12
C PRO A 54 -6.95 7.37 -0.16
N LEU A 55 -6.15 6.39 -0.60
CA LEU A 55 -6.63 5.04 -0.86
C LEU A 55 -7.06 4.33 0.44
N VAL A 56 -8.15 3.60 0.37
CA VAL A 56 -8.80 2.99 1.55
C VAL A 56 -7.85 2.09 2.34
N ARG A 57 -6.99 1.32 1.68
CA ARG A 57 -6.00 0.45 2.34
C ARG A 57 -5.00 1.22 3.20
N ALA A 58 -4.56 2.39 2.72
CA ALA A 58 -3.63 3.24 3.46
C ALA A 58 -4.33 3.96 4.62
N ARG A 59 -5.49 4.55 4.37
CA ARG A 59 -6.29 5.21 5.42
C ARG A 59 -6.67 4.25 6.53
N LYS A 60 -7.14 3.05 6.18
CA LYS A 60 -7.53 2.03 7.18
C LYS A 60 -6.34 1.56 7.99
N THR A 61 -5.18 1.37 7.38
CA THR A 61 -3.94 1.04 8.09
C THR A 61 -3.59 2.14 9.11
N ALA A 62 -3.60 3.40 8.69
CA ALA A 62 -3.35 4.54 9.58
C ALA A 62 -4.36 4.59 10.73
N GLU A 63 -5.64 4.45 10.44
CA GLU A 63 -6.73 4.45 11.43
C GLU A 63 -6.53 3.38 12.50
N LEU A 64 -6.22 2.13 12.10
CA LEU A 64 -6.00 1.02 13.01
C LEU A 64 -4.76 1.21 13.88
N ILE A 65 -3.68 1.76 13.34
CA ILE A 65 -2.48 2.07 14.10
C ILE A 65 -2.74 3.20 15.09
N LEU A 66 -3.36 4.28 14.66
CA LEU A 66 -3.63 5.46 15.50
C LEU A 66 -4.71 5.22 16.56
N ALA A 67 -5.59 4.25 16.37
CA ALA A 67 -6.57 3.85 17.38
C ALA A 67 -5.93 3.37 18.69
N LYS A 68 -4.67 2.95 18.66
CA LYS A 68 -3.90 2.53 19.85
C LYS A 68 -3.17 3.67 20.55
N GLN A 69 -3.17 4.86 19.99
CA GLN A 69 -2.55 6.04 20.60
C GLN A 69 -3.37 6.53 21.81
N GLN A 70 -2.68 7.09 22.79
CA GLN A 70 -3.30 7.61 24.02
C GLN A 70 -4.03 8.94 23.79
N ARG A 71 -3.74 9.61 22.70
CA ARG A 71 -4.38 10.87 22.28
C ARG A 71 -4.78 10.81 20.80
N GLU A 72 -5.69 11.65 20.42
CA GLU A 72 -6.07 11.83 19.03
C GLU A 72 -4.90 12.43 18.24
N VAL A 73 -4.60 11.83 17.09
CA VAL A 73 -3.55 12.28 16.17
C VAL A 73 -4.20 12.82 14.90
N PRO A 74 -3.92 14.08 14.52
CA PRO A 74 -4.44 14.62 13.27
C PRO A 74 -3.98 13.80 12.06
N VAL A 75 -4.89 13.51 11.13
CA VAL A 75 -4.61 12.78 9.90
C VAL A 75 -4.88 13.67 8.69
N ILE A 76 -3.89 13.79 7.82
CA ILE A 76 -3.97 14.55 6.58
C ILE A 76 -3.83 13.59 5.41
N GLU A 77 -4.84 13.57 4.53
CA GLU A 77 -4.76 12.85 3.25
C GLU A 77 -3.98 13.66 2.23
N ASP A 78 -3.00 13.04 1.58
CA ASP A 78 -2.19 13.69 0.56
C ASP A 78 -2.03 12.78 -0.66
N LYS A 79 -2.55 13.21 -1.81
CA LYS A 79 -2.45 12.46 -3.06
C LYS A 79 -1.02 12.25 -3.57
N ARG A 80 -0.08 13.10 -3.14
CA ARG A 80 1.33 12.99 -3.57
C ARG A 80 2.04 11.74 -3.06
N ILE A 81 1.50 11.10 -2.02
CA ILE A 81 2.01 9.83 -1.48
C ILE A 81 1.14 8.63 -1.88
N GLN A 82 0.28 8.81 -2.87
CA GLN A 82 -0.51 7.73 -3.45
C GLN A 82 0.37 6.84 -4.34
N GLU A 83 0.03 5.55 -4.41
CA GLU A 83 0.67 4.61 -5.33
C GLU A 83 0.49 5.07 -6.79
N ILE A 84 1.44 4.70 -7.65
CA ILE A 84 1.36 5.02 -9.06
C ILE A 84 0.18 4.32 -9.74
N ASN A 85 -0.31 4.91 -10.81
CA ASN A 85 -1.35 4.32 -11.63
C ASN A 85 -0.73 3.36 -12.66
N PHE A 86 -0.99 2.07 -12.52
CA PHE A 86 -0.56 1.05 -13.48
C PHE A 86 -1.48 0.92 -14.70
N GLY A 87 -2.53 1.73 -14.80
CA GLY A 87 -3.41 1.77 -15.97
C GLY A 87 -3.97 0.40 -16.33
N ALA A 88 -3.77 -0.01 -17.57
CA ALA A 88 -4.28 -1.30 -18.09
C ALA A 88 -3.70 -2.54 -17.39
N LEU A 89 -2.63 -2.40 -16.60
CA LEU A 89 -2.06 -3.51 -15.82
C LEU A 89 -2.71 -3.67 -14.45
N GLU A 90 -3.52 -2.73 -14.00
CA GLU A 90 -4.24 -2.83 -12.72
C GLU A 90 -5.12 -4.10 -12.69
N GLY A 91 -4.98 -4.91 -11.64
CA GLY A 91 -5.71 -6.16 -11.48
C GLY A 91 -5.19 -7.34 -12.29
N VAL A 92 -4.17 -7.16 -13.12
CA VAL A 92 -3.51 -8.26 -13.84
C VAL A 92 -2.69 -9.09 -12.85
N ILE A 93 -2.75 -10.43 -12.96
CA ILE A 93 -1.93 -11.31 -12.13
C ILE A 93 -0.47 -11.16 -12.57
N CYS A 94 0.37 -10.77 -11.60
CA CYS A 94 1.77 -10.43 -11.82
C CYS A 94 2.67 -11.67 -11.86
N PHE A 95 2.45 -12.61 -10.93
CA PHE A 95 3.23 -13.84 -10.78
C PHE A 95 2.37 -14.97 -10.22
N ASN A 96 2.84 -16.21 -10.41
CA ASN A 96 2.19 -17.42 -9.89
C ASN A 96 2.65 -17.73 -8.46
N ASP A 97 2.13 -18.81 -7.88
CA ASP A 97 2.48 -19.25 -6.52
C ASP A 97 3.95 -19.69 -6.38
N ALA A 98 4.61 -20.01 -7.49
CA ALA A 98 6.05 -20.30 -7.53
C ALA A 98 6.91 -19.02 -7.68
N HIS A 99 6.30 -17.84 -7.59
CA HIS A 99 6.94 -16.52 -7.80
C HIS A 99 7.57 -16.31 -9.18
N GLU A 100 7.05 -17.01 -10.19
CA GLU A 100 7.42 -16.77 -11.58
C GLU A 100 6.54 -15.67 -12.16
N TYR A 101 7.17 -14.67 -12.82
CA TYR A 101 6.42 -13.58 -13.43
C TYR A 101 5.59 -14.07 -14.61
N LEU A 102 4.30 -13.71 -14.60
CA LEU A 102 3.35 -14.02 -15.67
C LEU A 102 3.18 -12.86 -16.66
N ASN A 103 3.62 -11.66 -16.27
CA ASN A 103 3.56 -10.47 -17.11
C ASN A 103 4.96 -9.87 -17.32
N PRO A 104 5.46 -9.84 -18.57
CA PRO A 104 6.84 -9.36 -18.86
C PRO A 104 7.07 -7.88 -18.52
N GLU A 105 6.04 -7.04 -18.58
CA GLU A 105 6.20 -5.62 -18.21
C GLU A 105 6.32 -5.46 -16.70
N MET A 106 5.57 -6.23 -15.92
CA MET A 106 5.71 -6.23 -14.46
C MET A 106 7.03 -6.85 -14.01
N GLU A 107 7.52 -7.86 -14.69
CA GLU A 107 8.87 -8.37 -14.45
C GLU A 107 9.91 -7.25 -14.58
N LYS A 108 9.86 -6.48 -15.67
CA LYS A 108 10.75 -5.32 -15.89
C LYS A 108 10.59 -4.27 -14.81
N PHE A 109 9.37 -3.98 -14.37
CA PHE A 109 9.13 -3.01 -13.30
C PHE A 109 9.92 -3.36 -12.04
N PHE A 110 9.98 -4.64 -11.66
CA PHE A 110 10.65 -5.08 -10.44
C PHE A 110 12.14 -5.37 -10.63
N THR A 111 12.58 -5.83 -11.81
CA THR A 111 13.95 -6.31 -12.04
C THR A 111 14.82 -5.32 -12.82
N ASP A 112 14.22 -4.58 -13.73
CA ASP A 112 14.92 -3.59 -14.57
C ASP A 112 13.98 -2.42 -14.91
N PRO A 113 13.69 -1.55 -13.91
CA PRO A 113 12.69 -0.49 -14.04
C PRO A 113 12.98 0.51 -15.17
N TRP A 114 14.24 0.62 -15.61
CA TRP A 114 14.59 1.47 -16.74
C TRP A 114 14.04 0.98 -18.09
N LYS A 115 13.72 -0.31 -18.19
CA LYS A 115 13.09 -0.91 -19.37
C LYS A 115 11.58 -1.04 -19.26
N PHE A 116 11.01 -0.71 -18.10
CA PHE A 116 9.55 -0.68 -17.92
C PHE A 116 8.93 0.41 -18.80
N LYS A 117 7.90 0.04 -19.52
CA LYS A 117 7.15 0.98 -20.36
C LYS A 117 5.83 1.32 -19.70
N ARG A 118 5.50 2.60 -19.69
CA ARG A 118 4.21 3.07 -19.20
C ARG A 118 3.06 2.27 -19.83
N PRO A 119 2.21 1.61 -19.04
CA PRO A 119 1.04 0.93 -19.56
C PRO A 119 0.01 1.94 -20.08
N LYS A 120 -0.90 1.47 -20.93
CA LYS A 120 -2.00 2.32 -21.41
C LYS A 120 -2.78 2.89 -20.23
N HIS A 121 -2.99 4.20 -20.22
CA HIS A 121 -3.63 4.96 -19.13
C HIS A 121 -2.91 4.93 -17.77
N GLY A 122 -1.67 4.46 -17.72
CA GLY A 122 -0.86 4.44 -16.51
C GLY A 122 0.17 5.57 -16.44
N GLU A 123 0.96 5.56 -15.37
CA GLU A 123 2.10 6.44 -15.13
C GLU A 123 3.44 5.75 -15.49
N ASN A 124 4.47 6.55 -15.69
CA ASN A 124 5.85 6.04 -15.85
C ASN A 124 6.48 5.74 -14.50
#